data_0d74a6fa6c7250e4468639c675208108
#
_entry.id   0d74a6fa6c7250e4468639c675208108
#
_cell.length_a   1.000
_cell.length_b   1.000
_cell.length_c   1.000
_cell.angle_alpha   90.00
_cell.angle_beta   90.00
_cell.angle_gamma   90.00
#
_symmetry.space_group_name_H-M   'P 1'
#
loop_
_entity.id
_entity.type
_entity.pdbx_description
1 polymer ?
#
loop_
_entity_poly.entity_id
_entity_poly.type
_entity_poly.pdbx_seq_one_letter_code
_entity_poly.pdbx_strand_id
1 'polypeptide(L)' 'MGKQLIIAEKPSVAADIAKALGGFTKHDDYFESDNFVLSSAIGHLLE' A
#
# COMPACT_ATOMS: atom_id res chain seq x y z
N MET A 1 -10.26 -15.30 0.96
CA MET A 1 -10.42 -14.98 2.19
C MET A 1 -9.45 -14.07 2.75
N GLY A 2 -9.12 -13.33 3.18
CA GLY A 2 -8.19 -12.39 3.72
C GLY A 2 -7.48 -11.63 2.63
N LYS A 3 -7.01 -10.48 2.98
CA LYS A 3 -6.29 -9.63 2.05
C LYS A 3 -4.81 -9.84 2.19
N GLN A 4 -4.09 -9.72 1.10
CA GLN A 4 -2.65 -9.80 1.12
C GLN A 4 -2.08 -8.43 1.42
N LEU A 5 -1.05 -8.40 2.25
CA LEU A 5 -0.38 -7.16 2.59
C LEU A 5 0.80 -6.96 1.67
N ILE A 6 0.86 -5.81 1.06
CA ILE A 6 1.97 -5.42 0.20
C ILE A 6 2.65 -4.22 0.85
N ILE A 7 3.95 -4.31 1.06
CA ILE A 7 4.71 -3.21 1.63
C ILE A 7 5.60 -2.62 0.55
N ALA A 8 5.42 -1.36 0.27
CA ALA A 8 6.28 -0.63 -0.65
C ALA A 8 7.28 0.18 0.16
N GLU A 9 8.45 0.35 -0.37
CA GLU A 9 9.49 1.07 0.33
C GLU A 9 9.18 2.56 0.46
N LYS A 10 8.55 3.13 -0.55
CA LYS A 10 8.25 4.55 -0.58
C LYS A 10 6.78 4.78 -0.89
N PRO A 11 6.21 5.88 -0.39
CA PRO A 11 4.81 6.18 -0.68
C PRO A 11 4.53 6.36 -2.17
N SER A 12 5.49 6.92 -2.91
CA SER A 12 5.30 7.07 -4.34
C SER A 12 5.21 5.73 -5.04
N VAL A 13 5.98 4.76 -4.58
CA VAL A 13 5.92 3.41 -5.13
C VAL A 13 4.57 2.77 -4.79
N ALA A 14 4.11 2.95 -3.56
CA ALA A 14 2.82 2.43 -3.17
C ALA A 14 1.71 3.00 -4.05
N ALA A 15 1.76 4.31 -4.29
CA ALA A 15 0.77 4.94 -5.15
C ALA A 15 0.84 4.41 -6.57
N ASP A 16 2.03 4.18 -7.07
CA ASP A 16 2.20 3.61 -8.41
C ASP A 16 1.60 2.22 -8.51
N ILE A 17 1.85 1.40 -7.51
CA ILE A 17 1.30 0.05 -7.50
C ILE A 17 -0.23 0.10 -7.43
N ALA A 18 -0.76 0.95 -6.56
CA ALA A 18 -2.19 1.08 -6.43
C ALA A 18 -2.83 1.52 -7.74
N LYS A 19 -2.16 2.42 -8.44
CA LYS A 19 -2.67 2.90 -9.72
C LYS A 19 -2.58 1.82 -10.79
N ALA A 20 -1.49 1.10 -10.81
CA ALA A 20 -1.28 0.05 -11.81
C ALA A 20 -2.28 -1.08 -11.64
N LEU A 21 -2.54 -1.49 -10.43
CA LEU A 21 -3.49 -2.56 -10.16
C LEU A 21 -4.92 -2.09 -10.24
N GLY A 22 -5.16 -0.87 -9.84
CA GLY A 22 -6.52 -0.30 -9.86
C GLY A 22 -7.36 -0.80 -8.70
N GLY A 23 -8.47 -0.14 -8.48
CA GLY A 23 -9.43 -0.60 -7.50
C GLY A 23 -9.04 -0.37 -6.05
N PHE A 24 -8.01 0.43 -5.80
CA PHE A 24 -7.60 0.73 -4.44
C PHE A 24 -8.26 2.00 -3.93
N THR A 25 -8.60 1.98 -2.66
CA THR A 25 -9.10 3.16 -1.96
C THR A 25 -7.99 3.70 -1.09
N LYS A 26 -7.72 4.97 -1.21
CA LYS A 26 -6.67 5.59 -0.41
C LYS A 26 -7.18 5.89 0.99
N HIS A 27 -6.41 5.48 1.98
CA HIS A 27 -6.63 5.84 3.38
C HIS A 27 -5.47 6.74 3.82
N ASP A 28 -5.46 7.11 5.07
CA ASP A 28 -4.43 8.03 5.54
C ASP A 28 -3.03 7.52 5.32
N ASP A 29 -2.80 6.27 5.66
CA ASP A 29 -1.45 5.71 5.61
C ASP A 29 -1.32 4.54 4.68
N TYR A 30 -2.39 4.15 4.01
CA TYR A 30 -2.33 2.94 3.20
C TYR A 30 -3.42 2.98 2.13
N PHE A 31 -3.33 2.01 1.23
CA PHE A 31 -4.35 1.80 0.21
C PHE A 31 -4.97 0.43 0.43
N GLU A 32 -6.24 0.32 0.14
CA GLU A 32 -6.94 -0.93 0.36
C GLU A 32 -7.81 -1.28 -0.83
N SER A 33 -7.83 -2.54 -1.20
CA SER A 33 -8.72 -3.04 -2.24
C SER A 33 -9.44 -4.27 -1.72
N ASP A 34 -10.16 -4.95 -2.58
CA ASP A 34 -10.87 -6.15 -2.17
C ASP A 34 -9.94 -7.27 -1.75
N ASN A 35 -8.78 -7.36 -2.35
CA ASN A 35 -7.87 -8.46 -2.12
C ASN A 35 -6.53 -8.06 -1.54
N PHE A 36 -6.25 -6.78 -1.47
CA PHE A 36 -4.91 -6.32 -1.07
C PHE A 36 -4.98 -5.15 -0.14
N VAL A 37 -4.00 -5.05 0.73
CA VAL A 37 -3.73 -3.85 1.49
C VAL A 37 -2.31 -3.43 1.14
N LEU A 38 -2.14 -2.21 0.70
CA LEU A 38 -0.87 -1.70 0.24
C LEU A 38 -0.41 -0.59 1.16
N SER A 39 0.71 -0.77 1.78
CA SER A 39 1.24 0.19 2.73
C SER A 39 2.65 0.57 2.34
N SER A 40 3.17 1.60 2.95
CA SER A 40 4.56 1.99 2.74
C SER A 40 5.31 2.00 4.06
N ALA A 41 6.57 1.65 4.00
CA ALA A 41 7.40 1.60 5.19
C ALA A 41 8.23 2.86 5.30
N ILE A 42 7.62 3.94 5.72
CA ILE A 42 8.32 5.20 5.80
C ILE A 42 8.74 5.49 7.21
N GLY A 43 10.00 5.79 7.36
CA GLY A 43 10.50 6.36 8.60
C GLY A 43 10.37 5.51 9.82
N HIS A 44 10.10 4.28 9.67
CA HIS A 44 9.94 3.43 10.82
C HIS A 44 11.14 2.57 11.07
N LEU A 45 12.03 2.65 10.25
CA LEU A 45 13.11 1.73 10.39
C LEU A 45 14.21 2.29 11.23
N LEU A 46 14.32 2.31 11.37
CA LEU A 46 15.22 2.78 11.85
C LEU A 46 15.61 2.56 12.80
N GLU A 47 15.48 2.64 12.96
CA GLU A 47 15.90 2.71 13.52
C GLU A 47 16.25 2.56 13.72
#